data_7a8a62be87f488b0ba4b54bfcb8e1586
#
_entry.id   7a8a62be87f488b0ba4b54bfcb8e1586
#
_cell.length_a   1.000
_cell.length_b   1.000
_cell.length_c   1.000
_cell.angle_alpha   90.00
_cell.angle_beta   90.00
_cell.angle_gamma   90.00
#
_symmetry.space_group_name_H-M   'P 1'
#
loop_
_entity.id
_entity.type
_entity.pdbx_description
1 polymer ?
#
loop_
_entity_poly.entity_id
_entity_poly.type
_entity_poly.pdbx_seq_one_letter_code
_entity_poly.pdbx_strand_id
1 'polypeptide(L)'
;VSIFKDKREIAKVKKMKIYISSKNFFNLNKILINDIIFSNADFYIQLNDLSFFENLLKIEPNENQIIFKNSNIFYENKYNEVLFINKISNSRFFYDSNNLQNVLVAENKIFNLPFKLSIKNDKFNKIIDNNFDSKKLRLNIDNEVDYNEDVKKGNTNIKFINKNTSFDFEINENSLKFFSNKEINTYKGQIDFKPFYFTADFNYVGLSTRNLFNEDSIFVDIIKTEIFNNRNLNANINFNLNDITDINELNSLFLKIDIEEGEINFSKSNLMWKKDLKILFNESFLTFDDNEIKIIGNTLLEFKDLDNFYKSFQVKKDNRNRLKT
;
A
#
# COMPACT_ATOMS: atom_id res chain seq x y z
N VAL A 1 10.77 15.10 26.64
CA VAL A 1 11.88 15.60 25.81
C VAL A 1 11.31 15.92 24.45
N SER A 2 11.57 17.13 23.95
CA SER A 2 11.20 17.54 22.59
C SER A 2 12.46 17.61 21.74
N ILE A 3 12.36 17.16 20.51
CA ILE A 3 13.44 17.20 19.51
C ILE A 3 13.03 18.19 18.42
N PHE A 4 13.93 19.10 18.07
CA PHE A 4 13.67 20.14 17.09
C PHE A 4 14.63 20.03 15.91
N LYS A 5 14.12 20.28 14.70
CA LYS A 5 14.88 20.49 13.48
C LYS A 5 14.43 21.84 12.89
N ASP A 6 15.36 22.74 12.63
CA ASP A 6 15.10 24.06 12.03
C ASP A 6 13.94 24.84 12.74
N LYS A 7 13.92 24.81 14.07
CA LYS A 7 12.88 25.38 14.96
C LYS A 7 11.52 24.66 14.94
N ARG A 8 11.31 23.63 14.11
CA ARG A 8 10.12 22.78 14.11
C ARG A 8 10.29 21.62 15.09
N GLU A 9 9.31 21.38 15.96
CA GLU A 9 9.28 20.19 16.79
C GLU A 9 9.02 18.98 15.89
N ILE A 10 10.01 18.09 15.78
CA ILE A 10 9.91 16.86 14.98
C ILE A 10 9.62 15.62 15.83
N ALA A 11 9.82 15.71 17.13
CA ALA A 11 9.45 14.64 18.03
C ALA A 11 9.18 15.13 19.46
N LYS A 12 8.18 14.53 20.10
CA LYS A 12 7.85 14.69 21.51
C LYS A 12 7.89 13.34 22.23
N VAL A 13 8.83 13.16 23.12
CA VAL A 13 9.08 11.90 23.82
C VAL A 13 8.64 12.01 25.27
N LYS A 14 7.70 11.18 25.71
CA LYS A 14 7.24 11.16 27.11
C LYS A 14 8.24 10.49 28.04
N LYS A 15 8.87 9.39 27.60
CA LYS A 15 9.82 8.64 28.41
C LYS A 15 10.99 8.15 27.57
N MET A 16 12.19 8.47 28.00
CA MET A 16 13.44 7.97 27.45
C MET A 16 14.22 7.24 28.54
N LYS A 17 14.74 6.07 28.23
CA LYS A 17 15.66 5.31 29.09
C LYS A 17 16.94 5.08 28.31
N ILE A 18 18.06 5.34 28.95
CA ILE A 18 19.40 5.08 28.42
C ILE A 18 20.04 4.02 29.31
N TYR A 19 20.42 2.91 28.72
CA TYR A 19 21.16 1.85 29.42
C TYR A 19 22.64 2.03 29.14
N ILE A 20 23.41 2.07 30.22
CA ILE A 20 24.84 2.32 30.17
C ILE A 20 25.55 1.01 30.59
N SER A 21 26.62 0.68 29.87
CA SER A 21 27.46 -0.47 30.22
C SER A 21 28.12 -0.23 31.57
N SER A 22 28.16 -1.24 32.42
CA SER A 22 28.92 -1.20 33.67
C SER A 22 30.45 -1.17 33.43
N LYS A 23 30.90 -1.56 32.24
CA LYS A 23 32.31 -1.39 31.83
C LYS A 23 32.60 0.10 31.69
N ASN A 24 33.67 0.52 32.35
CA ASN A 24 34.12 1.95 32.34
C ASN A 24 33.19 2.95 33.05
N PHE A 25 32.26 2.50 33.89
CA PHE A 25 31.30 3.40 34.58
C PHE A 25 31.96 4.55 35.35
N PHE A 26 33.17 4.31 35.90
CA PHE A 26 33.94 5.32 36.62
C PHE A 26 34.76 6.27 35.73
N ASN A 27 34.76 6.06 34.41
CA ASN A 27 35.43 6.95 33.47
C ASN A 27 34.41 7.62 32.55
N LEU A 28 33.98 8.82 32.93
CA LEU A 28 32.93 9.58 32.23
C LEU A 28 33.22 9.77 30.74
N ASN A 29 34.49 9.84 30.35
CA ASN A 29 34.89 10.00 28.95
C ASN A 29 34.81 8.68 28.11
N LYS A 30 34.53 7.56 28.77
CA LYS A 30 34.46 6.22 28.17
C LYS A 30 33.18 5.49 28.48
N ILE A 31 32.11 6.24 28.82
CA ILE A 31 30.78 5.67 29.05
C ILE A 31 30.29 5.07 27.72
N LEU A 32 29.96 3.79 27.75
CA LEU A 32 29.36 3.09 26.62
C LEU A 32 27.87 3.00 26.85
N ILE A 33 27.09 3.52 25.89
CA ILE A 33 25.64 3.36 25.86
C ILE A 33 25.34 2.03 25.21
N ASN A 34 24.54 1.16 25.84
CA ASN A 34 24.14 -0.13 25.28
C ASN A 34 22.84 0.02 24.50
N ASP A 35 21.79 0.56 25.15
CA ASP A 35 20.48 0.68 24.54
C ASP A 35 19.85 2.04 24.86
N ILE A 36 19.06 2.53 23.92
CA ILE A 36 18.20 3.70 24.10
C ILE A 36 16.76 3.27 23.84
N ILE A 37 15.89 3.45 24.82
CA ILE A 37 14.47 3.12 24.71
C ILE A 37 13.64 4.39 24.76
N PHE A 38 12.92 4.67 23.67
CA PHE A 38 11.90 5.69 23.59
C PHE A 38 10.53 5.06 23.82
N SER A 39 9.72 5.63 24.70
CA SER A 39 8.38 5.13 24.96
C SER A 39 7.36 6.27 24.92
N ASN A 40 6.21 6.00 24.30
CA ASN A 40 5.14 6.97 24.09
C ASN A 40 5.68 8.27 23.45
N ALA A 41 6.37 8.09 22.33
CA ALA A 41 6.92 9.19 21.53
C ALA A 41 5.99 9.47 20.35
N ASP A 42 5.80 10.75 20.05
CA ASP A 42 5.10 11.24 18.88
C ASP A 42 6.12 11.92 17.96
N PHE A 43 6.23 11.43 16.73
CA PHE A 43 7.11 11.95 15.69
C PHE A 43 6.29 12.64 14.63
N TYR A 44 6.67 13.85 14.24
CA TYR A 44 6.02 14.68 13.22
C TYR A 44 6.95 14.78 12.02
N ILE A 45 6.64 14.02 10.97
CA ILE A 45 7.54 13.79 9.84
C ILE A 45 6.94 14.37 8.58
N GLN A 46 7.66 15.23 7.91
CA GLN A 46 7.36 15.68 6.56
C GLN A 46 8.28 15.00 5.55
N LEU A 47 7.92 15.05 4.28
CA LEU A 47 8.69 14.43 3.22
C LEU A 47 10.17 14.87 3.22
N ASN A 48 10.44 16.16 3.52
CA ASN A 48 11.80 16.70 3.62
C ASN A 48 12.61 16.14 4.80
N ASP A 49 11.95 15.45 5.74
CA ASP A 49 12.60 14.82 6.89
C ASP A 49 13.03 13.38 6.58
N LEU A 50 12.59 12.79 5.46
CA LEU A 50 12.94 11.42 5.10
C LEU A 50 14.46 11.23 4.96
N SER A 51 15.18 12.25 4.48
CA SER A 51 16.65 12.25 4.43
C SER A 51 17.32 12.07 5.80
N PHE A 52 16.66 12.53 6.87
CA PHE A 52 17.13 12.29 8.23
C PHE A 52 17.07 10.79 8.59
N PHE A 53 15.99 10.11 8.22
CA PHE A 53 15.84 8.67 8.45
C PHE A 53 16.73 7.84 7.54
N GLU A 54 16.93 8.26 6.30
CA GLU A 54 17.91 7.67 5.39
C GLU A 54 19.32 7.74 5.99
N ASN A 55 19.67 8.87 6.59
CA ASN A 55 20.94 9.03 7.28
C ASN A 55 21.03 8.19 8.56
N LEU A 56 19.93 7.97 9.29
CA LEU A 56 19.90 7.03 10.42
C LEU A 56 20.23 5.61 9.97
N LEU A 57 19.71 5.16 8.85
CA LEU A 57 20.04 3.85 8.27
C LEU A 57 21.50 3.77 7.79
N LYS A 58 22.13 4.93 7.55
CA LYS A 58 23.54 5.06 7.16
C LYS A 58 24.51 5.26 8.34
N ILE A 59 24.01 5.30 9.60
CA ILE A 59 24.87 5.41 10.79
C ILE A 59 25.89 4.28 10.81
N GLU A 60 27.12 4.61 11.21
CA GLU A 60 28.19 3.63 11.34
C GLU A 60 27.77 2.50 12.30
N PRO A 61 28.30 1.29 12.08
CA PRO A 61 27.98 0.14 12.89
C PRO A 61 28.16 0.46 14.38
N ASN A 62 27.11 0.40 15.14
CA ASN A 62 27.14 0.55 16.58
C ASN A 62 26.39 -0.63 17.19
N GLU A 63 27.00 -1.30 18.16
CA GLU A 63 26.38 -2.42 18.90
C GLU A 63 25.15 -1.97 19.70
N ASN A 64 24.88 -0.68 19.77
CA ASN A 64 23.79 -0.11 20.55
C ASN A 64 22.46 -0.30 19.83
N GLN A 65 21.43 -0.64 20.60
CA GLN A 65 20.07 -0.76 20.07
C GLN A 65 19.26 0.50 20.37
N ILE A 66 18.47 0.92 19.41
CA ILE A 66 17.45 1.97 19.59
C ILE A 66 16.09 1.29 19.50
N ILE A 67 15.29 1.43 20.56
CA ILE A 67 14.00 0.76 20.70
C ILE A 67 12.91 1.81 20.84
N PHE A 68 11.85 1.69 20.04
CA PHE A 68 10.64 2.50 20.16
C PHE A 68 9.48 1.63 20.63
N LYS A 69 8.75 2.11 21.66
CA LYS A 69 7.60 1.40 22.23
C LYS A 69 6.39 2.32 22.30
N ASN A 70 5.22 1.83 21.87
CA ASN A 70 3.95 2.54 21.94
C ASN A 70 4.05 3.98 21.43
N SER A 71 4.62 4.17 20.28
CA SER A 71 4.93 5.47 19.68
C SER A 71 4.12 5.69 18.41
N ASN A 72 4.00 6.95 17.98
CA ASN A 72 3.28 7.29 16.75
C ASN A 72 4.19 8.07 15.81
N ILE A 73 4.00 7.86 14.51
CA ILE A 73 4.55 8.73 13.47
C ILE A 73 3.36 9.40 12.79
N PHE A 74 3.29 10.70 12.91
CA PHE A 74 2.37 11.57 12.18
C PHE A 74 3.09 12.01 10.91
N TYR A 75 2.62 11.52 9.78
CA TYR A 75 3.13 11.97 8.50
C TYR A 75 2.35 13.19 8.04
N GLU A 76 3.04 14.29 7.81
CA GLU A 76 2.44 15.59 7.56
C GLU A 76 2.79 16.13 6.17
N ASN A 77 1.88 16.91 5.59
CA ASN A 77 2.18 17.72 4.42
C ASN A 77 2.95 19.00 4.82
N LYS A 78 3.30 19.82 3.82
CA LYS A 78 4.01 21.10 4.03
C LYS A 78 3.24 22.14 4.86
N TYR A 79 1.93 21.93 5.07
CA TYR A 79 1.06 22.81 5.86
C TYR A 79 0.85 22.28 7.29
N ASN A 80 1.57 21.23 7.71
CA ASN A 80 1.43 20.51 8.99
C ASN A 80 0.07 19.79 9.14
N GLU A 81 -0.60 19.46 8.05
CA GLU A 81 -1.80 18.63 8.09
C GLU A 81 -1.39 17.17 8.08
N VAL A 82 -1.97 16.39 8.99
CA VAL A 82 -1.67 14.97 9.14
C VAL A 82 -2.31 14.19 7.99
N LEU A 83 -1.50 13.54 7.17
CA LEU A 83 -1.93 12.71 6.06
C LEU A 83 -2.31 11.30 6.53
N PHE A 84 -1.47 10.70 7.37
CA PHE A 84 -1.74 9.43 8.02
C PHE A 84 -0.91 9.27 9.30
N ILE A 85 -1.33 8.33 10.13
CA ILE A 85 -0.69 8.00 11.39
C ILE A 85 -0.20 6.55 11.35
N ASN A 86 1.10 6.35 11.53
CA ASN A 86 1.68 5.03 11.76
C ASN A 86 1.89 4.83 13.27
N LYS A 87 1.12 3.90 13.86
CA LYS A 87 1.25 3.52 15.26
C LYS A 87 2.30 2.41 15.38
N ILE A 88 3.34 2.65 16.16
CA ILE A 88 4.42 1.69 16.43
C ILE A 88 4.14 1.03 17.77
N SER A 89 3.86 -0.26 17.78
CA SER A 89 3.74 -1.05 19.01
C SER A 89 5.12 -1.32 19.60
N ASN A 90 6.03 -1.77 18.75
CA ASN A 90 7.41 -2.03 19.09
C ASN A 90 8.27 -1.90 17.83
N SER A 91 9.42 -1.24 17.95
CA SER A 91 10.41 -1.17 16.87
C SER A 91 11.81 -1.25 17.48
N ARG A 92 12.72 -1.91 16.78
CA ARG A 92 14.11 -2.08 17.20
C ARG A 92 15.03 -1.85 16.01
N PHE A 93 15.97 -0.95 16.18
CA PHE A 93 17.05 -0.68 15.23
C PHE A 93 18.37 -1.11 15.88
N PHE A 94 19.17 -1.90 15.18
CA PHE A 94 20.45 -2.42 15.66
C PHE A 94 21.37 -2.79 14.50
N TYR A 95 22.66 -2.96 14.81
CA TYR A 95 23.63 -3.52 13.87
C TYR A 95 23.80 -5.01 14.09
N ASP A 96 23.63 -5.80 13.04
CA ASP A 96 23.89 -7.23 13.02
C ASP A 96 25.35 -7.47 12.60
N SER A 97 26.21 -7.77 13.57
CA SER A 97 27.64 -7.99 13.35
C SER A 97 27.94 -9.28 12.59
N ASN A 98 27.04 -10.27 12.59
CA ASN A 98 27.25 -11.51 11.85
C ASN A 98 27.04 -11.32 10.35
N ASN A 99 26.05 -10.51 9.98
CA ASN A 99 25.72 -10.23 8.58
C ASN A 99 26.23 -8.87 8.10
N LEU A 100 26.88 -8.09 8.96
CA LEU A 100 27.40 -6.74 8.67
C LEU A 100 26.33 -5.75 8.16
N GLN A 101 25.13 -5.83 8.71
CA GLN A 101 23.95 -5.07 8.25
C GLN A 101 23.34 -4.24 9.36
N ASN A 102 22.83 -3.07 9.02
CA ASN A 102 21.91 -2.34 9.88
C ASN A 102 20.50 -2.93 9.72
N VAL A 103 19.86 -3.24 10.82
CA VAL A 103 18.55 -3.91 10.85
C VAL A 103 17.54 -3.08 11.60
N LEU A 104 16.40 -2.81 10.98
CA LEU A 104 15.19 -2.25 11.60
C LEU A 104 14.08 -3.30 11.55
N VAL A 105 13.53 -3.65 12.71
CA VAL A 105 12.33 -4.50 12.79
C VAL A 105 11.26 -3.71 13.54
N ALA A 106 10.04 -3.66 13.00
CA ALA A 106 8.95 -2.91 13.60
C ALA A 106 7.60 -3.64 13.48
N GLU A 107 6.78 -3.50 14.52
CA GLU A 107 5.38 -3.88 14.53
C GLU A 107 4.54 -2.62 14.55
N ASN A 108 3.81 -2.42 13.46
CA ASN A 108 3.14 -1.17 13.15
C ASN A 108 1.64 -1.37 12.88
N LYS A 109 0.91 -0.25 12.87
CA LYS A 109 -0.49 -0.20 12.48
C LYS A 109 -0.78 1.12 11.76
N ILE A 110 -1.26 1.04 10.51
CA ILE A 110 -1.73 2.19 9.71
C ILE A 110 -3.17 1.90 9.28
N PHE A 111 -4.07 2.88 9.35
CA PHE A 111 -5.49 2.74 8.99
C PHE A 111 -6.17 1.49 9.62
N ASN A 112 -5.85 1.20 10.88
CA ASN A 112 -6.31 0.00 11.59
C ASN A 112 -5.80 -1.35 11.03
N LEU A 113 -4.84 -1.34 10.11
CA LEU A 113 -4.21 -2.53 9.55
C LEU A 113 -2.87 -2.79 10.24
N PRO A 114 -2.74 -3.88 11.02
CA PRO A 114 -1.47 -4.27 11.62
C PRO A 114 -0.53 -4.88 10.58
N PHE A 115 0.75 -4.55 10.68
CA PHE A 115 1.80 -5.14 9.85
C PHE A 115 3.15 -5.17 10.58
N LYS A 116 4.02 -6.05 10.11
CA LYS A 116 5.43 -6.11 10.49
C LYS A 116 6.27 -5.56 9.36
N LEU A 117 7.29 -4.81 9.71
CA LEU A 117 8.28 -4.27 8.78
C LEU A 117 9.66 -4.72 9.23
N SER A 118 10.44 -5.24 8.29
CA SER A 118 11.86 -5.52 8.48
C SER A 118 12.65 -4.84 7.37
N ILE A 119 13.63 -4.03 7.74
CA ILE A 119 14.55 -3.39 6.79
C ILE A 119 15.97 -3.79 7.16
N LYS A 120 16.72 -4.30 6.20
CA LYS A 120 18.14 -4.62 6.32
C LYS A 120 18.91 -3.79 5.32
N ASN A 121 19.94 -3.11 5.77
CA ASN A 121 20.80 -2.30 4.92
C ASN A 121 22.22 -2.84 4.91
N ASP A 122 22.61 -3.46 3.81
CA ASP A 122 23.97 -3.86 3.52
C ASP A 122 24.71 -2.67 2.88
N LYS A 123 25.49 -1.99 3.67
CA LYS A 123 26.25 -0.82 3.21
C LYS A 123 27.38 -1.17 2.25
N PHE A 124 27.92 -2.36 2.35
CA PHE A 124 29.04 -2.79 1.52
C PHE A 124 28.58 -3.02 0.07
N ASN A 125 27.48 -3.78 -0.07
CA ASN A 125 26.89 -4.06 -1.38
C ASN A 125 25.93 -2.96 -1.84
N LYS A 126 25.62 -1.98 -0.98
CA LYS A 126 24.62 -0.91 -1.22
C LYS A 126 23.23 -1.46 -1.58
N ILE A 127 22.81 -2.46 -0.88
CA ILE A 127 21.51 -3.12 -1.05
C ILE A 127 20.68 -2.91 0.21
N ILE A 128 19.41 -2.61 0.03
CA ILE A 128 18.41 -2.55 1.10
C ILE A 128 17.38 -3.63 0.83
N ASP A 129 17.24 -4.57 1.78
CA ASP A 129 16.16 -5.56 1.79
C ASP A 129 15.04 -5.08 2.70
N ASN A 130 13.83 -5.02 2.18
CA ASN A 130 12.63 -4.69 2.93
C ASN A 130 11.65 -5.85 2.89
N ASN A 131 11.13 -6.24 4.04
CA ASN A 131 10.02 -7.17 4.15
C ASN A 131 8.85 -6.49 4.87
N PHE A 132 7.70 -6.50 4.24
CA PHE A 132 6.43 -6.07 4.81
C PHE A 132 5.51 -7.29 4.92
N ASP A 133 4.99 -7.56 6.11
CA ASP A 133 4.08 -8.68 6.36
C ASP A 133 2.82 -8.21 7.10
N SER A 134 1.65 -8.38 6.48
CA SER A 134 0.35 -8.15 7.10
C SER A 134 -0.51 -9.41 7.05
N LYS A 135 -0.60 -10.08 8.19
CA LYS A 135 -1.44 -11.28 8.32
C LYS A 135 -2.92 -11.00 8.07
N LYS A 136 -3.40 -9.82 8.48
CA LYS A 136 -4.80 -9.42 8.25
C LYS A 136 -5.12 -9.30 6.77
N LEU A 137 -4.20 -8.74 5.98
CA LEU A 137 -4.33 -8.63 4.53
C LEU A 137 -3.90 -9.90 3.78
N ARG A 138 -3.32 -10.91 4.47
CA ARG A 138 -2.64 -12.06 3.85
C ARG A 138 -1.65 -11.59 2.78
N LEU A 139 -0.96 -10.49 3.08
CA LEU A 139 -0.04 -9.81 2.18
C LEU A 139 1.37 -9.85 2.76
N ASN A 140 2.29 -10.37 1.96
CA ASN A 140 3.72 -10.27 2.22
C ASN A 140 4.37 -9.61 1.00
N ILE A 141 5.24 -8.65 1.25
CA ILE A 141 6.00 -7.94 0.22
C ILE A 141 7.47 -8.03 0.59
N ASP A 142 8.24 -8.67 -0.26
CA ASP A 142 9.69 -8.70 -0.22
C ASP A 142 10.24 -7.78 -1.29
N ASN A 143 11.09 -6.87 -0.90
CA ASN A 143 11.60 -5.83 -1.76
C ASN A 143 13.12 -5.67 -1.59
N GLU A 144 13.87 -5.74 -2.68
CA GLU A 144 15.31 -5.49 -2.73
C GLU A 144 15.57 -4.22 -3.54
N VAL A 145 16.37 -3.33 -3.01
CA VAL A 145 16.71 -2.02 -3.62
C VAL A 145 18.21 -1.89 -3.74
N ASP A 146 18.71 -1.77 -4.95
CA ASP A 146 20.07 -1.30 -5.23
C ASP A 146 20.08 0.24 -5.27
N TYR A 147 20.92 0.84 -4.40
CA TYR A 147 21.05 2.29 -4.31
C TYR A 147 22.44 2.81 -4.73
N ASN A 148 23.11 2.10 -5.63
CA ASN A 148 24.41 2.50 -6.18
C ASN A 148 24.31 3.76 -7.04
N GLU A 149 23.17 3.94 -7.76
CA GLU A 149 22.93 5.06 -8.68
C GLU A 149 21.93 6.06 -8.10
N ASP A 150 21.81 7.23 -8.71
CA ASP A 150 20.82 8.26 -8.32
C ASP A 150 19.40 7.76 -8.49
N VAL A 151 19.11 7.09 -9.62
CA VAL A 151 17.86 6.34 -9.80
C VAL A 151 18.05 4.95 -9.22
N LYS A 152 17.46 4.72 -8.08
CA LYS A 152 17.52 3.44 -7.38
C LYS A 152 16.64 2.44 -8.10
N LYS A 153 17.13 1.23 -8.31
CA LYS A 153 16.41 0.15 -8.98
C LYS A 153 16.17 -0.99 -8.00
N GLY A 154 15.09 -1.70 -8.17
CA GLY A 154 14.80 -2.83 -7.33
C GLY A 154 13.80 -3.80 -7.91
N ASN A 155 13.65 -4.90 -7.19
CA ASN A 155 12.66 -5.92 -7.47
C ASN A 155 11.76 -6.11 -6.27
N THR A 156 10.47 -6.29 -6.54
CA THR A 156 9.47 -6.57 -5.51
C THR A 156 8.79 -7.89 -5.80
N ASN A 157 8.73 -8.74 -4.79
CA ASN A 157 7.91 -9.95 -4.78
C ASN A 157 6.72 -9.73 -3.85
N ILE A 158 5.52 -9.86 -4.38
CA ILE A 158 4.28 -9.76 -3.61
C ILE A 158 3.63 -11.13 -3.55
N LYS A 159 3.44 -11.60 -2.34
CA LYS A 159 2.59 -12.75 -2.04
C LYS A 159 1.28 -12.26 -1.44
N PHE A 160 0.22 -12.40 -2.20
CA PHE A 160 -1.11 -11.98 -1.80
C PHE A 160 -2.06 -13.17 -1.84
N ILE A 161 -2.60 -13.55 -0.68
CA ILE A 161 -3.39 -14.77 -0.48
C ILE A 161 -2.53 -16.00 -0.89
N ASN A 162 -2.83 -16.60 -2.05
CA ASN A 162 -2.14 -17.78 -2.58
C ASN A 162 -1.44 -17.47 -3.92
N LYS A 163 -1.30 -16.22 -4.31
CA LYS A 163 -0.66 -15.82 -5.57
C LYS A 163 0.61 -15.05 -5.29
N ASN A 164 1.65 -15.37 -6.07
CA ASN A 164 2.89 -14.63 -6.07
C ASN A 164 2.99 -13.84 -7.36
N THR A 165 3.39 -12.59 -7.24
CA THR A 165 3.72 -11.75 -8.38
C THR A 165 5.01 -10.99 -8.10
N SER A 166 5.73 -10.67 -9.15
CA SER A 166 6.96 -9.87 -9.03
C SER A 166 6.96 -8.79 -10.07
N PHE A 167 7.54 -7.65 -9.72
CA PHE A 167 7.77 -6.55 -10.66
C PHE A 167 9.07 -5.85 -10.33
N ASP A 168 9.61 -5.20 -11.33
CA ASP A 168 10.75 -4.32 -11.20
C ASP A 168 10.26 -2.88 -10.96
N PHE A 169 11.08 -2.09 -10.30
CA PHE A 169 10.76 -0.69 -10.08
C PHE A 169 12.00 0.20 -10.16
N GLU A 170 11.72 1.47 -10.40
CA GLU A 170 12.68 2.56 -10.34
C GLU A 170 12.15 3.64 -9.41
N ILE A 171 12.99 4.10 -8.48
CA ILE A 171 12.62 5.14 -7.53
C ILE A 171 13.62 6.30 -7.58
N ASN A 172 13.10 7.51 -7.59
CA ASN A 172 13.85 8.75 -7.45
C ASN A 172 13.20 9.66 -6.39
N GLU A 173 13.68 10.88 -6.22
CA GLU A 173 13.16 11.81 -5.21
C GLU A 173 11.69 12.21 -5.39
N ASN A 174 11.15 12.10 -6.61
CA ASN A 174 9.81 12.60 -6.93
C ASN A 174 8.80 11.49 -7.15
N SER A 175 9.24 10.30 -7.58
CA SER A 175 8.35 9.22 -7.97
C SER A 175 8.95 7.84 -7.83
N LEU A 176 8.07 6.85 -7.73
CA LEU A 176 8.35 5.43 -7.89
C LEU A 176 7.56 4.93 -9.11
N LYS A 177 8.25 4.33 -10.07
CA LYS A 177 7.66 3.64 -11.22
C LYS A 177 7.81 2.16 -11.03
N PHE A 178 6.78 1.38 -11.35
CA PHE A 178 6.83 -0.07 -11.30
C PHE A 178 6.28 -0.68 -12.59
N PHE A 179 6.82 -1.83 -12.97
CA PHE A 179 6.44 -2.53 -14.19
C PHE A 179 6.72 -4.03 -14.07
N SER A 180 5.89 -4.82 -14.73
CA SER A 180 6.08 -6.27 -14.85
C SER A 180 6.52 -6.64 -16.25
N ASN A 181 7.53 -7.47 -16.34
CA ASN A 181 8.05 -8.00 -17.61
C ASN A 181 7.38 -9.32 -18.05
N LYS A 182 6.29 -9.72 -17.37
CA LYS A 182 5.58 -10.96 -17.72
C LYS A 182 4.66 -10.73 -18.91
N GLU A 183 4.74 -11.60 -19.93
CA GLU A 183 3.99 -11.47 -21.18
C GLU A 183 2.46 -11.60 -21.02
N ILE A 184 1.99 -12.43 -20.07
CA ILE A 184 0.56 -12.77 -19.93
C ILE A 184 -0.19 -11.80 -19.01
N ASN A 185 0.41 -11.44 -17.89
CA ASN A 185 -0.18 -10.50 -16.93
C ASN A 185 0.74 -9.31 -16.83
N THR A 186 0.34 -8.20 -17.41
CA THR A 186 1.14 -6.98 -17.40
C THR A 186 0.58 -5.98 -16.43
N TYR A 187 1.44 -5.36 -15.67
CA TYR A 187 1.08 -4.22 -14.83
C TYR A 187 2.20 -3.21 -14.86
N LYS A 188 1.79 -1.97 -14.85
CA LYS A 188 2.68 -0.83 -14.74
C LYS A 188 1.98 0.26 -13.96
N GLY A 189 2.75 1.10 -13.30
CA GLY A 189 2.19 2.24 -12.61
C GLY A 189 3.26 3.19 -12.12
N GLN A 190 2.81 4.25 -11.50
CA GLN A 190 3.64 5.28 -10.93
C GLN A 190 3.00 5.83 -9.67
N ILE A 191 3.81 6.08 -8.67
CA ILE A 191 3.46 6.82 -7.47
C ILE A 191 4.26 8.11 -7.52
N ASP A 192 3.59 9.24 -7.66
CA ASP A 192 4.19 10.56 -7.48
C ASP A 192 4.11 10.94 -6.00
N PHE A 193 5.19 11.50 -5.46
CA PHE A 193 5.26 11.84 -4.04
C PHE A 193 4.81 13.28 -3.75
N LYS A 194 4.82 14.14 -4.77
CA LYS A 194 4.53 15.58 -4.62
C LYS A 194 3.81 16.16 -5.85
N PRO A 195 2.47 16.35 -5.82
CA PRO A 195 1.52 15.83 -4.83
C PRO A 195 1.46 14.31 -4.86
N PHE A 196 0.93 13.69 -3.80
CA PHE A 196 0.75 12.24 -3.82
C PHE A 196 -0.33 11.89 -4.83
N TYR A 197 0.08 11.10 -5.84
CA TYR A 197 -0.82 10.62 -6.89
C TYR A 197 -0.39 9.23 -7.32
N PHE A 198 -1.34 8.31 -7.38
CA PHE A 198 -1.11 6.94 -7.79
C PHE A 198 -1.76 6.65 -9.13
N THR A 199 -1.00 6.18 -10.11
CA THR A 199 -1.52 5.67 -11.38
C THR A 199 -1.13 4.22 -11.57
N ALA A 200 -2.06 3.38 -12.03
CA ALA A 200 -1.74 1.99 -12.35
C ALA A 200 -2.64 1.42 -13.44
N ASP A 201 -2.04 0.62 -14.32
CA ASP A 201 -2.71 -0.21 -15.32
C ASP A 201 -2.41 -1.67 -15.03
N PHE A 202 -3.45 -2.46 -14.84
CA PHE A 202 -3.38 -3.89 -14.61
C PHE A 202 -4.11 -4.62 -15.74
N ASN A 203 -3.41 -5.53 -16.43
CA ASN A 203 -3.99 -6.38 -17.45
C ASN A 203 -3.84 -7.84 -17.03
N TYR A 204 -4.93 -8.52 -16.81
CA TYR A 204 -4.97 -9.91 -16.37
C TYR A 204 -5.76 -10.79 -17.32
N VAL A 205 -5.28 -12.02 -17.50
CA VAL A 205 -5.96 -13.08 -18.24
C VAL A 205 -6.17 -14.25 -17.29
N GLY A 206 -7.38 -14.80 -17.26
CA GLY A 206 -7.70 -15.96 -16.44
C GLY A 206 -7.76 -15.68 -14.92
N LEU A 207 -8.25 -14.50 -14.51
CA LEU A 207 -8.40 -14.18 -13.10
C LEU A 207 -9.61 -14.87 -12.48
N SER A 208 -9.40 -15.55 -11.34
CA SER A 208 -10.47 -16.09 -10.51
C SER A 208 -11.08 -15.02 -9.63
N THR A 209 -12.39 -14.80 -9.73
CA THR A 209 -13.11 -13.78 -8.95
C THR A 209 -13.73 -14.34 -7.67
N ARG A 210 -13.77 -15.68 -7.51
CA ARG A 210 -14.44 -16.33 -6.38
C ARG A 210 -14.03 -15.79 -5.01
N ASN A 211 -12.76 -15.46 -4.83
CA ASN A 211 -12.24 -14.99 -3.56
C ASN A 211 -12.23 -13.47 -3.42
N LEU A 212 -12.60 -12.72 -4.47
CA LEU A 212 -12.59 -11.26 -4.44
C LEU A 212 -13.88 -10.67 -3.88
N PHE A 213 -15.02 -11.37 -4.05
CA PHE A 213 -16.35 -10.84 -3.76
C PHE A 213 -17.10 -11.57 -2.64
N ASN A 214 -16.43 -12.46 -1.90
CA ASN A 214 -17.03 -13.07 -0.70
C ASN A 214 -17.04 -12.08 0.47
N GLU A 215 -18.00 -12.21 1.39
CA GLU A 215 -18.10 -11.38 2.61
C GLU A 215 -16.81 -11.37 3.45
N ASP A 216 -16.04 -12.46 3.44
CA ASP A 216 -14.73 -12.58 4.09
C ASP A 216 -13.57 -12.18 3.15
N SER A 217 -13.85 -11.50 2.04
CA SER A 217 -12.80 -11.15 1.09
C SER A 217 -11.95 -10.01 1.62
N ILE A 218 -10.65 -10.12 1.39
CA ILE A 218 -9.69 -9.06 1.66
C ILE A 218 -10.06 -7.76 0.94
N PHE A 219 -10.67 -7.84 -0.23
CA PHE A 219 -11.10 -6.67 -0.98
C PHE A 219 -12.17 -5.89 -0.21
N VAL A 220 -13.14 -6.59 0.38
CA VAL A 220 -14.13 -5.99 1.28
C VAL A 220 -13.47 -5.44 2.54
N ASP A 221 -12.49 -6.14 3.10
CA ASP A 221 -11.73 -5.65 4.26
C ASP A 221 -10.92 -4.38 3.94
N ILE A 222 -10.31 -4.30 2.77
CA ILE A 222 -9.58 -3.09 2.32
C ILE A 222 -10.56 -1.93 2.11
N ILE A 223 -11.70 -2.18 1.49
CA ILE A 223 -12.74 -1.17 1.28
C ILE A 223 -13.28 -0.65 2.61
N LYS A 224 -13.44 -1.50 3.61
CA LYS A 224 -13.85 -1.11 4.98
C LYS A 224 -12.75 -0.38 5.77
N THR A 225 -11.55 -0.25 5.23
CA THR A 225 -10.49 0.54 5.89
C THR A 225 -10.67 2.02 5.59
N GLU A 226 -10.10 2.86 6.44
CA GLU A 226 -10.11 4.32 6.24
C GLU A 226 -9.19 4.77 5.08
N ILE A 227 -8.50 3.84 4.39
CA ILE A 227 -7.57 4.17 3.29
C ILE A 227 -8.27 4.96 2.19
N PHE A 228 -9.44 4.49 1.75
CA PHE A 228 -10.18 5.12 0.66
C PHE A 228 -10.90 6.40 1.07
N ASN A 229 -11.10 6.61 2.37
CA ASN A 229 -11.70 7.83 2.91
C ASN A 229 -10.66 8.93 3.17
N ASN A 230 -9.39 8.66 2.89
CA ASN A 230 -8.34 9.65 3.07
C ASN A 230 -8.39 10.68 1.93
N ARG A 231 -8.73 11.93 2.27
CA ARG A 231 -8.83 13.05 1.31
C ARG A 231 -7.52 13.38 0.58
N ASN A 232 -6.40 12.87 1.07
CA ASN A 232 -5.10 13.04 0.44
C ASN A 232 -4.72 11.91 -0.51
N LEU A 233 -5.57 10.89 -0.66
CA LEU A 233 -5.38 9.81 -1.60
C LEU A 233 -6.02 10.19 -2.94
N ASN A 234 -5.18 10.47 -3.93
CA ASN A 234 -5.59 10.65 -5.30
C ASN A 234 -5.03 9.50 -6.14
N ALA A 235 -5.87 8.85 -6.92
CA ALA A 235 -5.45 7.71 -7.74
C ALA A 235 -6.27 7.56 -9.01
N ASN A 236 -5.63 7.05 -10.07
CA ASN A 236 -6.27 6.56 -11.27
C ASN A 236 -5.81 5.14 -11.53
N ILE A 237 -6.72 4.18 -11.47
CA ILE A 237 -6.40 2.76 -11.58
C ILE A 237 -7.28 2.13 -12.65
N ASN A 238 -6.66 1.45 -13.60
CA ASN A 238 -7.34 0.73 -14.65
C ASN A 238 -7.09 -0.78 -14.50
N PHE A 239 -8.15 -1.57 -14.48
CA PHE A 239 -8.10 -3.03 -14.53
C PHE A 239 -8.74 -3.53 -15.82
N ASN A 240 -7.96 -4.22 -16.62
CA ASN A 240 -8.42 -4.98 -17.78
C ASN A 240 -8.37 -6.46 -17.43
N LEU A 241 -9.51 -7.10 -17.29
CA LEU A 241 -9.64 -8.50 -16.98
C LEU A 241 -10.27 -9.22 -18.17
N ASN A 242 -9.55 -10.17 -18.74
CA ASN A 242 -10.02 -11.03 -19.82
C ASN A 242 -10.06 -12.47 -19.33
N ASP A 243 -10.99 -13.28 -19.88
CA ASP A 243 -11.15 -14.69 -19.53
C ASP A 243 -11.30 -14.89 -18.02
N ILE A 244 -12.31 -14.27 -17.44
CA ILE A 244 -12.63 -14.39 -16.02
C ILE A 244 -13.06 -15.82 -15.73
N THR A 245 -12.37 -16.49 -14.83
CA THR A 245 -12.70 -17.83 -14.37
C THR A 245 -13.66 -17.79 -13.19
N ASP A 246 -14.38 -18.87 -12.93
CA ASP A 246 -15.38 -19.07 -11.87
C ASP A 246 -16.77 -18.48 -12.13
N ILE A 247 -16.91 -17.55 -13.05
CA ILE A 247 -18.20 -17.05 -13.52
C ILE A 247 -18.22 -17.19 -15.04
N ASN A 248 -18.75 -18.30 -15.54
CA ASN A 248 -18.74 -18.63 -16.97
C ASN A 248 -19.44 -17.59 -17.85
N GLU A 249 -20.29 -16.79 -17.25
CA GLU A 249 -21.03 -15.73 -17.92
C GLU A 249 -20.22 -14.43 -18.09
N LEU A 250 -19.17 -14.21 -17.28
CA LEU A 250 -18.32 -13.03 -17.37
C LEU A 250 -17.14 -13.27 -18.31
N ASN A 251 -17.11 -12.55 -19.42
CA ASN A 251 -16.03 -12.68 -20.39
C ASN A 251 -14.90 -11.69 -20.15
N SER A 252 -15.25 -10.44 -19.88
CA SER A 252 -14.27 -9.40 -19.60
C SER A 252 -14.85 -8.32 -18.68
N LEU A 253 -13.97 -7.69 -17.93
CA LEU A 253 -14.26 -6.54 -17.11
C LEU A 253 -13.19 -5.48 -17.37
N PHE A 254 -13.60 -4.29 -17.73
CA PHE A 254 -12.78 -3.10 -17.67
C PHE A 254 -13.28 -2.25 -16.50
N LEU A 255 -12.45 -2.12 -15.47
CA LEU A 255 -12.76 -1.32 -14.30
C LEU A 255 -11.80 -0.13 -14.26
N LYS A 256 -12.35 1.07 -14.42
CA LYS A 256 -11.63 2.31 -14.23
C LYS A 256 -12.02 2.92 -12.89
N ILE A 257 -11.06 3.13 -12.02
CA ILE A 257 -11.25 3.69 -10.69
C ILE A 257 -10.49 5.01 -10.63
N ASP A 258 -11.22 6.10 -10.45
CA ASP A 258 -10.67 7.42 -10.15
C ASP A 258 -10.98 7.72 -8.68
N ILE A 259 -9.94 7.98 -7.87
CA ILE A 259 -10.07 8.36 -6.46
C ILE A 259 -9.60 9.80 -6.34
N GLU A 260 -10.47 10.66 -5.85
CA GLU A 260 -10.18 12.08 -5.65
C GLU A 260 -10.86 12.55 -4.35
N GLU A 261 -10.10 13.11 -3.44
CA GLU A 261 -10.56 13.64 -2.15
C GLU A 261 -11.42 12.67 -1.31
N GLY A 262 -11.18 11.35 -1.45
CA GLY A 262 -11.93 10.30 -0.75
C GLY A 262 -13.21 9.85 -1.47
N GLU A 263 -13.51 10.38 -2.65
CA GLU A 263 -14.57 9.91 -3.52
C GLU A 263 -14.04 8.87 -4.50
N ILE A 264 -14.71 7.75 -4.64
CA ILE A 264 -14.35 6.66 -5.56
C ILE A 264 -15.31 6.65 -6.72
N ASN A 265 -14.85 7.11 -7.87
CA ASN A 265 -15.59 7.15 -9.13
C ASN A 265 -15.14 5.97 -10.01
N PHE A 266 -16.08 5.15 -10.46
CA PHE A 266 -15.84 4.08 -11.42
C PHE A 266 -16.65 4.22 -12.71
N SER A 267 -17.06 5.44 -13.02
CA SER A 267 -17.66 5.79 -14.31
C SER A 267 -16.74 5.37 -15.46
N LYS A 268 -17.32 5.03 -16.61
CA LYS A 268 -16.61 4.49 -17.78
C LYS A 268 -16.11 3.05 -17.61
N SER A 269 -16.38 2.40 -16.49
CA SER A 269 -16.19 0.96 -16.34
C SER A 269 -17.21 0.20 -17.16
N ASN A 270 -16.84 -1.00 -17.60
CA ASN A 270 -17.77 -1.84 -18.32
C ASN A 270 -17.51 -3.32 -18.07
N LEU A 271 -18.56 -4.10 -18.23
CA LEU A 271 -18.58 -5.53 -18.03
C LEU A 271 -19.21 -6.21 -19.26
N MET A 272 -18.59 -7.28 -19.75
CA MET A 272 -19.12 -8.08 -20.83
C MET A 272 -19.72 -9.39 -20.30
N TRP A 273 -21.03 -9.56 -20.47
CA TRP A 273 -21.77 -10.74 -20.10
C TRP A 273 -22.08 -11.61 -21.33
N LYS A 274 -21.60 -12.86 -21.31
CA LYS A 274 -21.83 -13.87 -22.40
C LYS A 274 -21.58 -13.36 -23.83
N LYS A 275 -20.72 -12.38 -24.03
CA LYS A 275 -20.47 -11.72 -25.32
C LYS A 275 -21.67 -11.00 -25.93
N ASP A 276 -22.86 -11.11 -25.35
CA ASP A 276 -24.13 -10.62 -25.90
C ASP A 276 -24.63 -9.34 -25.21
N LEU A 277 -24.22 -9.13 -23.97
CA LEU A 277 -24.61 -7.96 -23.17
C LEU A 277 -23.38 -7.23 -22.67
N LYS A 278 -23.30 -5.94 -22.98
CA LYS A 278 -22.33 -5.04 -22.36
C LYS A 278 -23.04 -4.16 -21.35
N ILE A 279 -22.53 -4.13 -20.14
CA ILE A 279 -22.99 -3.29 -19.05
C ILE A 279 -22.00 -2.15 -18.90
N LEU A 280 -22.44 -0.91 -19.06
CA LEU A 280 -21.64 0.31 -18.92
C LEU A 280 -22.05 1.01 -17.64
N PHE A 281 -21.08 1.45 -16.88
CA PHE A 281 -21.29 2.25 -15.67
C PHE A 281 -21.05 3.72 -15.99
N ASN A 282 -22.10 4.54 -15.82
CA ASN A 282 -22.06 5.97 -16.05
C ASN A 282 -22.36 6.70 -14.74
N GLU A 283 -21.62 7.79 -14.47
CA GLU A 283 -21.81 8.60 -13.25
C GLU A 283 -21.93 7.73 -12.00
N SER A 284 -21.03 6.75 -11.90
CA SER A 284 -21.11 5.69 -10.88
C SER A 284 -20.04 5.88 -9.82
N PHE A 285 -20.47 5.90 -8.57
CA PHE A 285 -19.65 6.17 -7.40
C PHE A 285 -19.85 5.09 -6.35
N LEU A 286 -18.80 4.83 -5.59
CA LEU A 286 -18.84 4.00 -4.40
C LEU A 286 -18.84 4.93 -3.20
N THR A 287 -19.84 4.79 -2.35
CA THR A 287 -19.98 5.58 -1.11
C THR A 287 -19.99 4.67 0.11
N PHE A 288 -19.56 5.22 1.23
CA PHE A 288 -19.57 4.54 2.53
C PHE A 288 -20.55 5.29 3.44
N ASP A 289 -21.58 4.58 3.89
CA ASP A 289 -22.61 5.14 4.74
C ASP A 289 -22.97 4.10 5.81
N ASP A 290 -22.94 4.47 7.09
CA ASP A 290 -23.28 3.64 8.25
C ASP A 290 -22.72 2.20 8.23
N ASN A 291 -21.43 2.04 7.88
CA ASN A 291 -20.75 0.74 7.68
C ASN A 291 -21.24 -0.07 6.45
N GLU A 292 -22.07 0.48 5.60
CA GLU A 292 -22.49 -0.14 4.35
C GLU A 292 -21.73 0.47 3.15
N ILE A 293 -21.42 -0.38 2.19
CA ILE A 293 -20.89 0.02 0.89
C ILE A 293 -22.06 0.16 -0.07
N LYS A 294 -22.27 1.38 -0.57
CA LYS A 294 -23.33 1.67 -1.54
C LYS A 294 -22.73 2.03 -2.89
N ILE A 295 -23.29 1.45 -3.94
CA ILE A 295 -23.00 1.84 -5.32
C ILE A 295 -24.15 2.71 -5.80
N ILE A 296 -23.82 3.93 -6.20
CA ILE A 296 -24.78 4.90 -6.74
C ILE A 296 -24.36 5.21 -8.17
N GLY A 297 -25.28 5.17 -9.12
CA GLY A 297 -24.97 5.53 -10.50
C GLY A 297 -26.00 5.06 -11.51
N ASN A 298 -25.67 5.28 -12.77
CA ASN A 298 -26.47 4.91 -13.91
C ASN A 298 -25.81 3.76 -14.67
N THR A 299 -26.58 2.72 -15.01
CA THR A 299 -26.10 1.63 -15.85
C THR A 299 -26.79 1.66 -17.20
N LEU A 300 -25.99 1.59 -18.27
CA LEU A 300 -26.49 1.41 -19.62
C LEU A 300 -26.23 -0.04 -20.05
N LEU A 301 -27.28 -0.69 -20.53
CA LEU A 301 -27.24 -2.06 -21.04
C LEU A 301 -27.27 -2.03 -22.56
N GLU A 302 -26.18 -2.49 -23.19
CA GLU A 302 -26.06 -2.62 -24.64
C GLU A 302 -26.20 -4.10 -25.04
N PHE A 303 -27.26 -4.45 -25.72
CA PHE A 303 -27.51 -5.81 -26.17
C PHE A 303 -27.00 -5.99 -27.60
N LYS A 304 -26.11 -6.96 -27.83
CA LYS A 304 -25.70 -7.40 -29.15
C LYS A 304 -26.66 -8.44 -29.74
N ASP A 305 -27.18 -9.31 -28.89
CA ASP A 305 -28.17 -10.34 -29.23
C ASP A 305 -29.21 -10.44 -28.12
N LEU A 306 -30.33 -9.77 -28.34
CA LEU A 306 -31.45 -9.73 -27.40
C LEU A 306 -32.13 -11.08 -27.23
N ASP A 307 -32.18 -11.88 -28.31
CA ASP A 307 -32.80 -13.20 -28.27
C ASP A 307 -32.00 -14.18 -27.42
N ASN A 308 -30.68 -14.16 -27.52
CA ASN A 308 -29.80 -14.93 -26.65
C ASN A 308 -29.90 -14.49 -25.19
N PHE A 309 -30.01 -13.20 -24.94
CA PHE A 309 -30.25 -12.68 -23.59
C PHE A 309 -31.56 -13.24 -23.02
N TYR A 310 -32.66 -13.17 -23.74
CA TYR A 310 -33.95 -13.70 -23.30
C TYR A 310 -33.90 -15.21 -23.03
N LYS A 311 -33.19 -15.98 -23.86
CA LYS A 311 -32.99 -17.42 -23.65
C LYS A 311 -32.17 -17.69 -22.38
N SER A 312 -31.10 -16.94 -22.19
CA SER A 312 -30.21 -17.09 -21.04
C SER A 312 -30.91 -16.84 -19.70
N PHE A 313 -31.78 -15.83 -19.64
CA PHE A 313 -32.56 -15.50 -18.45
C PHE A 313 -33.95 -16.16 -18.42
N GLN A 314 -34.21 -17.11 -19.33
CA GLN A 314 -35.47 -17.84 -19.42
C GLN A 314 -36.73 -16.93 -19.45
N VAL A 315 -36.61 -15.76 -20.09
CA VAL A 315 -37.71 -14.80 -20.19
C VAL A 315 -38.81 -15.39 -21.07
N LYS A 316 -40.05 -15.46 -20.53
CA LYS A 316 -41.22 -15.95 -21.26
C LYS A 316 -41.48 -15.11 -22.51
N LYS A 317 -41.93 -15.76 -23.61
CA LYS A 317 -42.16 -15.08 -24.91
C LYS A 317 -43.05 -13.84 -24.78
N ASP A 318 -44.08 -13.88 -23.96
CA ASP A 318 -45.02 -12.79 -23.76
C ASP A 318 -44.41 -11.54 -23.07
N ASN A 319 -43.25 -11.72 -22.44
CA ASN A 319 -42.54 -10.64 -21.74
C ASN A 319 -41.35 -10.07 -22.56
N ARG A 320 -41.03 -10.65 -23.73
CA ARG A 320 -39.84 -10.28 -24.52
C ARG A 320 -39.96 -8.93 -25.22
N ASN A 321 -41.18 -8.45 -25.46
CA ASN A 321 -41.45 -7.16 -26.20
C ASN A 321 -41.39 -5.91 -25.30
N ARG A 322 -41.05 -6.06 -24.00
CA ARG A 322 -41.04 -4.92 -23.05
C ARG A 322 -39.74 -4.15 -23.01
N LEU A 323 -38.63 -4.72 -23.52
CA LEU A 323 -37.37 -3.98 -23.66
C LEU A 323 -37.38 -3.26 -25.01
N LYS A 324 -37.47 -1.94 -24.99
CA LYS A 324 -37.20 -1.12 -26.18
C LYS A 324 -35.68 -0.95 -26.28
N THR A 325 -35.13 -1.36 -27.40
CA THR A 325 -33.74 -1.08 -27.80
C THR A 325 -33.63 0.34 -28.31
#